data_4d5aad16a3012dfec4318bcb2f58b2e1
#
_entry.id   4d5aad16a3012dfec4318bcb2f58b2e1
#
_cell.length_a   1.000
_cell.length_b   1.000
_cell.length_c   1.000
_cell.angle_alpha   90.00
_cell.angle_beta   90.00
_cell.angle_gamma   90.00
#
_symmetry.space_group_name_H-M   'P 1'
#
loop_
_entity.id
_entity.type
_entity.pdbx_description
1 polymer ?
#
loop_
_entity_poly.entity_id
_entity_poly.type
_entity_poly.pdbx_seq_one_letter_code
_entity_poly.pdbx_strand_id
1 'polypeptide(L)'
;MECTPALRAKFSVFAFFSLLVLGGCSDPATLGLELAPENNQIGVFYKEIPLDAKVVLLDSFNTTNAGILIVGDEEDPYFGKTRSTAYTRLHIEQGSERPKSEAILDSVFFNLSTVSVNGTNLDQKKKYSVHLLARPLEDTLYYNFSKLPYQANAIAEVEVAFKDTKDTLLKAPLNPVLASEIFGKLKK
;
A
#
# COMPACT_ATOMS: atom_id res chain seq x y z
N MET A 1 51.93 -58.18 -24.40
CA MET A 1 50.65 -57.65 -24.99
C MET A 1 51.03 -56.43 -25.79
N GLU A 2 51.28 -56.59 -27.07
CA GLU A 2 51.65 -55.48 -27.96
C GLU A 2 50.36 -54.76 -28.39
N CYS A 3 50.27 -53.47 -28.00
CA CYS A 3 49.20 -52.62 -28.42
C CYS A 3 49.31 -52.27 -29.90
N THR A 4 48.39 -52.67 -30.72
CA THR A 4 48.39 -52.46 -32.16
C THR A 4 48.49 -50.94 -32.49
N PRO A 5 49.29 -50.55 -33.54
CA PRO A 5 49.54 -49.15 -33.90
C PRO A 5 48.27 -48.37 -34.19
N ALA A 6 47.18 -48.99 -34.63
CA ALA A 6 45.89 -48.42 -34.89
C ALA A 6 45.16 -47.89 -33.61
N LEU A 7 45.39 -48.52 -32.45
CA LEU A 7 44.80 -48.13 -31.17
C LEU A 7 45.54 -46.90 -30.62
N ARG A 8 46.82 -46.78 -30.82
CA ARG A 8 47.63 -45.60 -30.40
C ARG A 8 47.22 -44.34 -31.23
N ALA A 9 46.98 -44.48 -32.51
CA ALA A 9 46.56 -43.38 -33.37
C ALA A 9 45.20 -42.88 -32.97
N LYS A 10 44.22 -43.74 -32.65
CA LYS A 10 42.91 -43.35 -32.20
C LYS A 10 42.92 -42.66 -30.85
N PHE A 11 43.78 -43.09 -29.94
CA PHE A 11 43.90 -42.46 -28.61
C PHE A 11 44.60 -41.11 -28.71
N SER A 12 45.57 -40.92 -29.61
CA SER A 12 46.20 -39.62 -29.83
C SER A 12 45.27 -38.59 -30.46
N VAL A 13 44.38 -38.99 -31.37
CA VAL A 13 43.39 -38.11 -31.99
C VAL A 13 42.32 -37.70 -30.99
N PHE A 14 41.92 -38.63 -30.12
CA PHE A 14 40.93 -38.31 -29.07
C PHE A 14 41.52 -37.36 -28.01
N ALA A 15 42.75 -37.54 -27.59
CA ALA A 15 43.44 -36.65 -26.65
C ALA A 15 43.66 -35.25 -27.26
N PHE A 16 43.98 -35.13 -28.55
CA PHE A 16 44.14 -33.85 -29.24
C PHE A 16 42.79 -33.11 -29.37
N PHE A 17 41.70 -33.82 -29.64
CA PHE A 17 40.37 -33.25 -29.74
C PHE A 17 39.84 -32.81 -28.37
N SER A 18 40.17 -33.55 -27.29
CA SER A 18 39.83 -33.19 -25.91
C SER A 18 40.56 -31.91 -25.46
N LEU A 19 41.78 -31.68 -25.92
CA LEU A 19 42.55 -30.46 -25.58
C LEU A 19 41.97 -29.20 -26.26
N LEU A 20 41.36 -29.34 -27.45
CA LEU A 20 40.74 -28.24 -28.19
C LEU A 20 39.43 -27.75 -27.54
N VAL A 21 38.73 -28.60 -26.80
CA VAL A 21 37.47 -28.25 -26.14
C VAL A 21 37.71 -27.46 -24.84
N LEU A 22 38.90 -27.58 -24.23
CA LEU A 22 39.22 -26.91 -22.97
C LEU A 22 39.74 -25.47 -23.16
N GLY A 23 40.01 -25.03 -24.41
CA GLY A 23 40.49 -23.68 -24.71
C GLY A 23 39.41 -22.63 -24.98
N GLY A 24 38.12 -22.97 -24.86
CA GLY A 24 37.00 -22.11 -25.28
C GLY A 24 36.32 -21.27 -24.21
N CYS A 25 36.98 -20.96 -23.10
CA CYS A 25 36.45 -19.98 -22.17
C CYS A 25 36.92 -18.58 -22.55
N SER A 26 36.26 -17.95 -23.52
CA SER A 26 36.28 -16.50 -23.62
C SER A 26 35.33 -15.94 -22.59
N ASP A 27 35.78 -14.97 -21.81
CA ASP A 27 35.02 -14.28 -20.80
C ASP A 27 33.75 -13.66 -21.44
N PRO A 28 32.54 -14.05 -21.03
CA PRO A 28 31.30 -13.52 -21.61
C PRO A 28 31.16 -12.01 -21.44
N ALA A 29 31.93 -11.38 -20.56
CA ALA A 29 31.92 -9.94 -20.35
C ALA A 29 32.55 -9.15 -21.53
N THR A 30 33.30 -9.79 -22.44
CA THR A 30 33.94 -9.10 -23.57
C THR A 30 33.21 -9.24 -24.89
N LEU A 31 32.19 -10.10 -24.99
CA LEU A 31 31.46 -10.39 -26.24
C LEU A 31 30.61 -9.23 -26.79
N GLY A 32 30.44 -8.14 -26.07
CA GLY A 32 29.72 -6.94 -26.53
C GLY A 32 30.62 -5.79 -27.00
N LEU A 33 31.93 -5.86 -26.78
CA LEU A 33 32.84 -4.74 -26.99
C LEU A 33 33.55 -4.75 -28.36
N GLU A 34 33.55 -5.90 -29.08
CA GLU A 34 34.23 -6.04 -30.37
C GLU A 34 33.37 -5.65 -31.59
N LEU A 35 32.13 -5.25 -31.43
CA LEU A 35 31.21 -4.92 -32.52
C LEU A 35 31.21 -3.44 -32.92
N ALA A 36 32.02 -2.60 -32.31
CA ALA A 36 32.10 -1.20 -32.66
C ALA A 36 33.21 -0.97 -33.72
N PRO A 37 32.89 -0.57 -34.97
CA PRO A 37 33.89 -0.18 -35.93
C PRO A 37 34.64 1.06 -35.46
N GLU A 38 35.92 1.00 -35.54
CA GLU A 38 36.97 2.02 -35.37
C GLU A 38 36.49 3.41 -34.86
N ASN A 39 36.98 3.77 -33.68
CA ASN A 39 36.97 5.10 -33.04
C ASN A 39 35.84 5.54 -32.12
N ASN A 40 34.89 4.67 -31.74
CA ASN A 40 34.02 4.99 -30.59
C ASN A 40 34.09 3.87 -29.55
N GLN A 41 35.17 3.82 -28.80
CA GLN A 41 35.23 3.00 -27.59
C GLN A 41 34.36 3.64 -26.53
N ILE A 42 33.09 3.20 -26.42
CA ILE A 42 32.27 3.50 -25.28
C ILE A 42 32.82 2.67 -24.11
N GLY A 43 33.67 3.30 -23.32
CA GLY A 43 34.16 2.69 -22.07
C GLY A 43 33.02 2.61 -21.08
N VAL A 44 32.54 1.43 -20.77
CA VAL A 44 31.61 1.25 -19.65
C VAL A 44 32.43 1.21 -18.37
N PHE A 45 32.32 2.24 -17.55
CA PHE A 45 32.93 2.24 -16.23
C PHE A 45 31.95 1.64 -15.23
N TYR A 46 32.28 0.52 -14.66
CA TYR A 46 31.57 -0.07 -13.55
C TYR A 46 32.22 0.38 -12.24
N LYS A 47 31.42 0.92 -11.34
CA LYS A 47 31.85 1.31 -10.00
C LYS A 47 30.88 0.73 -8.97
N GLU A 48 31.37 -0.14 -8.14
CA GLU A 48 30.64 -0.61 -6.96
C GLU A 48 30.66 0.48 -5.88
N ILE A 49 29.48 0.86 -5.43
CA ILE A 49 29.31 1.80 -4.33
C ILE A 49 28.71 1.01 -3.17
N PRO A 50 29.46 0.78 -2.08
CA PRO A 50 28.90 0.16 -0.89
C PRO A 50 27.86 1.11 -0.27
N LEU A 51 26.65 0.60 -0.10
CA LEU A 51 25.57 1.34 0.56
C LEU A 51 25.33 0.71 1.95
N ASP A 52 25.50 1.51 2.98
CA ASP A 52 25.10 1.14 4.33
C ASP A 52 23.58 1.34 4.47
N ALA A 53 22.83 0.27 4.25
CA ALA A 53 21.39 0.29 4.49
C ALA A 53 21.09 0.01 5.97
N LYS A 54 20.24 0.84 6.58
CA LYS A 54 19.77 0.64 7.95
C LYS A 54 18.25 0.65 7.98
N VAL A 55 17.69 -0.28 8.72
CA VAL A 55 16.27 -0.28 9.06
C VAL A 55 16.13 0.43 10.40
N VAL A 56 15.35 1.50 10.43
CA VAL A 56 15.04 2.24 11.67
C VAL A 56 13.59 1.98 12.02
N LEU A 57 13.36 1.40 13.19
CA LEU A 57 12.04 1.29 13.77
C LEU A 57 11.74 2.55 14.55
N LEU A 58 10.68 3.25 14.16
CA LEU A 58 10.20 4.42 14.90
C LEU A 58 9.18 3.98 15.95
N ASP A 59 9.42 4.27 17.21
CA ASP A 59 8.49 3.97 18.30
C ASP A 59 7.22 4.80 18.20
N SER A 60 7.32 6.02 17.65
CA SER A 60 6.21 6.93 17.49
C SER A 60 6.36 7.82 16.24
N PHE A 61 5.25 8.11 15.59
CA PHE A 61 5.18 9.11 14.54
C PHE A 61 3.89 9.92 14.66
N ASN A 62 3.97 11.19 14.31
CA ASN A 62 2.84 12.10 14.35
C ASN A 62 1.83 11.75 13.25
N THR A 63 0.56 11.65 13.63
CA THR A 63 -0.57 11.36 12.73
C THR A 63 -1.57 12.50 12.60
N THR A 64 -1.26 13.66 13.22
CA THR A 64 -2.13 14.84 13.22
C THR A 64 -2.12 15.50 11.85
N ASN A 65 -3.30 15.85 11.34
CA ASN A 65 -3.48 16.61 10.08
C ASN A 65 -2.84 15.94 8.85
N ALA A 66 -2.86 14.62 8.79
CA ALA A 66 -2.32 13.88 7.65
C ALA A 66 -3.12 14.09 6.33
N GLY A 67 -4.28 14.76 6.39
CA GLY A 67 -5.13 15.04 5.22
C GLY A 67 -5.90 13.84 4.69
N ILE A 68 -5.62 12.63 5.18
CA ILE A 68 -6.25 11.37 4.78
C ILE A 68 -6.63 10.60 6.04
N LEU A 69 -7.81 10.00 6.03
CA LEU A 69 -8.27 9.09 7.08
C LEU A 69 -7.91 7.65 6.68
N ILE A 70 -7.07 7.00 7.47
CA ILE A 70 -6.71 5.59 7.26
C ILE A 70 -7.53 4.75 8.22
N VAL A 71 -8.33 3.82 7.69
CA VAL A 71 -9.14 2.89 8.48
C VAL A 71 -8.99 1.49 7.93
N GLY A 72 -8.83 0.52 8.81
CA GLY A 72 -8.76 -0.87 8.42
C GLY A 72 -8.14 -1.76 9.49
N ASP A 73 -8.16 -3.02 9.17
CA ASP A 73 -7.62 -4.11 9.98
C ASP A 73 -7.06 -5.14 9.00
N GLU A 74 -5.77 -5.40 9.08
CA GLU A 74 -5.07 -6.34 8.21
C GLU A 74 -4.10 -7.18 9.03
N GLU A 75 -3.97 -8.43 8.62
CA GLU A 75 -3.00 -9.37 9.18
C GLU A 75 -2.01 -9.78 8.08
N ASP A 76 -0.76 -9.42 8.28
CA ASP A 76 0.34 -9.72 7.37
C ASP A 76 1.26 -10.77 8.01
N PRO A 77 1.72 -11.80 7.26
CA PRO A 77 2.56 -12.86 7.81
C PRO A 77 3.94 -12.39 8.28
N TYR A 78 4.43 -11.24 7.81
CA TYR A 78 5.74 -10.68 8.18
C TYR A 78 5.64 -9.58 9.22
N PHE A 79 4.62 -8.71 9.12
CA PHE A 79 4.45 -7.53 9.97
C PHE A 79 3.38 -7.72 11.06
N GLY A 80 2.68 -8.86 11.05
CA GLY A 80 1.64 -9.15 12.03
C GLY A 80 0.36 -8.35 11.78
N LYS A 81 -0.39 -8.08 12.86
CA LYS A 81 -1.69 -7.43 12.79
C LYS A 81 -1.58 -5.92 12.88
N THR A 82 -2.06 -5.25 11.86
CA THR A 82 -2.16 -3.78 11.80
C THR A 82 -3.61 -3.35 11.86
N ARG A 83 -3.94 -2.42 12.78
CA ARG A 83 -5.26 -1.82 12.87
C ARG A 83 -5.16 -0.30 12.87
N SER A 84 -5.94 0.34 12.01
CA SER A 84 -6.02 1.79 11.92
C SER A 84 -7.43 2.27 12.20
N THR A 85 -7.55 3.28 13.08
CA THR A 85 -8.80 3.97 13.41
C THR A 85 -8.58 5.45 13.20
N ALA A 86 -9.39 6.08 12.38
CA ALA A 86 -9.28 7.49 12.11
C ALA A 86 -10.22 8.31 13.00
N TYR A 87 -9.76 9.50 13.36
CA TYR A 87 -10.52 10.47 14.15
C TYR A 87 -10.60 11.79 13.40
N THR A 88 -11.77 12.40 13.36
CA THR A 88 -11.98 13.68 12.66
C THR A 88 -13.02 14.52 13.36
N ARG A 89 -12.99 15.83 13.10
CA ARG A 89 -14.06 16.76 13.44
C ARG A 89 -14.90 17.05 12.22
N LEU A 90 -16.19 17.09 12.40
CA LEU A 90 -17.12 17.61 11.40
C LEU A 90 -17.47 19.04 11.78
N HIS A 91 -17.53 19.91 10.81
CA HIS A 91 -18.00 21.28 10.97
C HIS A 91 -18.95 21.63 9.83
N ILE A 92 -19.81 22.60 10.07
CA ILE A 92 -20.67 23.15 9.03
C ILE A 92 -19.86 24.25 8.35
N GLU A 93 -19.71 24.15 7.04
CA GLU A 93 -18.99 25.15 6.27
C GLU A 93 -19.73 26.49 6.32
N GLN A 94 -18.97 27.56 6.54
CA GLN A 94 -19.53 28.92 6.60
C GLN A 94 -20.12 29.30 5.24
N GLY A 95 -21.37 29.74 5.23
CA GLY A 95 -22.08 30.06 3.99
C GLY A 95 -22.88 28.90 3.38
N SER A 96 -22.85 27.70 3.99
CA SER A 96 -23.74 26.60 3.57
C SER A 96 -25.22 27.02 3.69
N GLU A 97 -26.01 26.66 2.67
CA GLU A 97 -27.46 26.87 2.70
C GLU A 97 -28.08 26.05 3.84
N ARG A 98 -28.91 26.71 4.61
CA ARG A 98 -29.65 26.06 5.69
C ARG A 98 -31.01 25.59 5.20
N PRO A 99 -31.54 24.49 5.75
CA PRO A 99 -32.89 24.04 5.44
C PRO A 99 -33.91 25.12 5.79
N LYS A 100 -34.90 25.32 4.92
CA LYS A 100 -36.03 26.21 5.20
C LYS A 100 -36.84 25.71 6.41
N SER A 101 -37.58 26.61 7.06
CA SER A 101 -38.40 26.27 8.25
C SER A 101 -39.39 25.13 7.98
N GLU A 102 -39.99 25.11 6.79
CA GLU A 102 -40.98 24.13 6.34
C GLU A 102 -40.36 22.83 5.82
N ALA A 103 -39.05 22.76 5.66
CA ALA A 103 -38.40 21.58 5.13
C ALA A 103 -38.60 20.35 6.03
N ILE A 104 -38.85 19.21 5.42
CA ILE A 104 -39.03 17.92 6.08
C ILE A 104 -37.75 17.09 5.83
N LEU A 105 -37.29 16.42 6.88
CA LEU A 105 -36.17 15.52 6.78
C LEU A 105 -36.63 14.23 6.10
N ASP A 106 -35.97 13.86 5.02
CA ASP A 106 -36.12 12.57 4.35
C ASP A 106 -35.05 11.58 4.84
N SER A 107 -33.79 11.87 4.55
CA SER A 107 -32.69 10.99 4.92
C SER A 107 -31.40 11.78 5.12
N VAL A 108 -30.49 11.21 5.93
CA VAL A 108 -29.14 11.73 6.12
C VAL A 108 -28.13 10.59 5.96
N PHE A 109 -27.07 10.85 5.22
CA PHE A 109 -26.00 9.89 5.01
C PHE A 109 -24.67 10.47 5.44
N PHE A 110 -23.85 9.63 6.04
CA PHE A 110 -22.44 9.89 6.21
C PHE A 110 -21.72 9.39 4.96
N ASN A 111 -21.15 10.32 4.21
CA ASN A 111 -20.46 10.01 2.97
C ASN A 111 -18.95 9.93 3.20
N LEU A 112 -18.35 8.81 2.82
CA LEU A 112 -16.91 8.57 2.88
C LEU A 112 -16.37 8.43 1.46
N SER A 113 -15.53 9.36 1.05
CA SER A 113 -14.82 9.25 -0.23
C SER A 113 -13.59 8.35 -0.07
N THR A 114 -13.53 7.29 -0.86
CA THR A 114 -12.42 6.35 -0.85
C THR A 114 -11.37 6.78 -1.88
N VAL A 115 -10.16 7.06 -1.42
CA VAL A 115 -9.04 7.45 -2.28
C VAL A 115 -8.31 6.23 -2.82
N SER A 116 -8.04 5.26 -1.95
CA SER A 116 -7.43 3.98 -2.34
C SER A 116 -7.81 2.88 -1.36
N VAL A 117 -7.79 1.65 -1.84
CA VAL A 117 -7.98 0.45 -1.03
C VAL A 117 -6.80 -0.48 -1.28
N ASN A 118 -6.11 -0.84 -0.21
CA ASN A 118 -4.99 -1.77 -0.25
C ASN A 118 -5.25 -2.87 0.79
N GLY A 119 -4.78 -4.07 0.51
CA GLY A 119 -4.88 -5.20 1.42
C GLY A 119 -5.22 -6.51 0.73
N THR A 120 -5.39 -7.54 1.54
CA THR A 120 -5.79 -8.89 1.14
C THR A 120 -7.30 -9.09 1.34
N ASN A 121 -7.87 -10.13 0.70
CA ASN A 121 -9.27 -10.50 0.89
C ASN A 121 -10.28 -9.35 0.60
N LEU A 122 -10.04 -8.60 -0.47
CA LEU A 122 -10.89 -7.49 -0.89
C LEU A 122 -12.28 -7.94 -1.38
N ASP A 123 -12.46 -9.23 -1.66
CA ASP A 123 -13.72 -9.90 -2.02
C ASP A 123 -14.64 -10.12 -0.82
N GLN A 124 -14.09 -10.12 0.39
CA GLN A 124 -14.87 -10.27 1.60
C GLN A 124 -15.55 -8.96 1.99
N LYS A 125 -16.82 -9.06 2.41
CA LYS A 125 -17.54 -7.93 2.99
C LYS A 125 -16.89 -7.51 4.31
N LYS A 126 -16.53 -6.25 4.39
CA LYS A 126 -16.00 -5.62 5.61
C LYS A 126 -16.99 -4.58 6.10
N LYS A 127 -17.22 -4.55 7.40
CA LYS A 127 -18.11 -3.60 8.05
C LYS A 127 -17.31 -2.39 8.53
N TYR A 128 -17.73 -1.23 8.11
CA TYR A 128 -17.24 0.06 8.58
C TYR A 128 -18.28 0.75 9.42
N SER A 129 -17.88 1.30 10.54
CA SER A 129 -18.79 1.99 11.47
C SER A 129 -18.21 3.34 11.86
N VAL A 130 -19.10 4.30 12.04
CA VAL A 130 -18.79 5.65 12.51
C VAL A 130 -19.37 5.80 13.91
N HIS A 131 -18.56 6.30 14.82
CA HIS A 131 -18.91 6.47 16.24
C HIS A 131 -18.67 7.90 16.68
N LEU A 132 -19.47 8.38 17.61
CA LEU A 132 -19.21 9.65 18.28
C LEU A 132 -18.07 9.49 19.28
N LEU A 133 -17.18 10.45 19.33
CA LEU A 133 -16.19 10.52 20.40
C LEU A 133 -16.88 10.81 21.74
N ALA A 134 -16.37 10.24 22.83
CA ALA A 134 -16.88 10.49 24.17
C ALA A 134 -16.57 11.91 24.66
N ARG A 135 -15.59 12.56 24.05
CA ARG A 135 -15.22 13.95 24.28
C ARG A 135 -14.72 14.58 22.98
N PRO A 136 -14.82 15.92 22.82
CA PRO A 136 -14.31 16.60 21.63
C PRO A 136 -12.83 16.32 21.39
N LEU A 137 -12.46 16.32 20.12
CA LEU A 137 -11.06 16.26 19.71
C LEU A 137 -10.34 17.56 20.10
N GLU A 138 -9.28 17.47 20.86
CA GLU A 138 -8.47 18.61 21.28
C GLU A 138 -7.52 19.07 20.18
N ASP A 139 -7.07 20.32 20.23
CA ASP A 139 -6.06 20.88 19.34
C ASP A 139 -4.66 20.59 19.88
N THR A 140 -4.21 19.35 19.66
CA THR A 140 -2.92 18.85 20.13
C THR A 140 -2.33 17.89 19.10
N LEU A 141 -1.09 17.46 19.32
CA LEU A 141 -0.47 16.44 18.51
C LEU A 141 -0.94 15.05 18.93
N TYR A 142 -1.34 14.27 17.94
CA TYR A 142 -1.68 12.87 18.11
C TYR A 142 -0.66 11.98 17.38
N TYR A 143 -0.39 10.83 17.97
CA TYR A 143 0.59 9.88 17.47
C TYR A 143 -0.08 8.56 17.12
N ASN A 144 0.64 7.68 16.43
CA ASN A 144 0.16 6.37 16.02
C ASN A 144 -0.38 5.49 17.15
N PHE A 145 0.03 5.72 18.40
CA PHE A 145 -0.45 5.01 19.59
C PHE A 145 -1.60 5.72 20.31
N SER A 146 -1.99 6.94 19.89
CA SER A 146 -3.06 7.69 20.54
C SER A 146 -4.41 7.01 20.32
N LYS A 147 -5.12 6.72 21.40
CA LYS A 147 -6.46 6.12 21.37
C LYS A 147 -7.43 7.06 22.07
N LEU A 148 -8.49 7.42 21.35
CA LEU A 148 -9.54 8.29 21.90
C LEU A 148 -10.77 7.45 22.26
N PRO A 149 -11.37 7.71 23.42
CA PRO A 149 -12.61 7.03 23.82
C PRO A 149 -13.76 7.47 22.96
N TYR A 150 -14.59 6.51 22.54
CA TYR A 150 -15.77 6.73 21.72
C TYR A 150 -16.97 5.96 22.27
N GLN A 151 -18.17 6.35 21.85
CA GLN A 151 -19.43 5.70 22.24
C GLN A 151 -19.54 4.35 21.53
N ALA A 152 -19.98 3.32 22.27
CA ALA A 152 -20.09 1.95 21.73
C ALA A 152 -21.09 1.84 20.56
N ASN A 153 -22.17 2.63 20.61
CA ASN A 153 -23.20 2.62 19.56
C ASN A 153 -22.72 3.38 18.33
N ALA A 154 -22.73 2.71 17.18
CA ALA A 154 -22.42 3.33 15.91
C ALA A 154 -23.54 4.32 15.51
N ILE A 155 -23.16 5.45 14.94
CA ILE A 155 -24.09 6.44 14.39
C ILE A 155 -24.36 6.20 12.90
N ALA A 156 -23.47 5.52 12.21
CA ALA A 156 -23.61 5.08 10.83
C ALA A 156 -22.81 3.81 10.59
N GLU A 157 -23.31 2.92 9.75
CA GLU A 157 -22.64 1.67 9.40
C GLU A 157 -22.82 1.36 7.92
N VAL A 158 -21.82 0.76 7.31
CA VAL A 158 -21.85 0.28 5.93
C VAL A 158 -21.03 -1.00 5.80
N GLU A 159 -21.54 -1.94 5.02
CA GLU A 159 -20.79 -3.14 4.61
C GLU A 159 -20.42 -3.04 3.14
N VAL A 160 -19.16 -3.31 2.82
CA VAL A 160 -18.65 -3.22 1.45
C VAL A 160 -17.61 -4.30 1.18
N ALA A 161 -17.63 -4.85 -0.04
CA ALA A 161 -16.55 -5.64 -0.62
C ALA A 161 -15.88 -4.80 -1.73
N PHE A 162 -14.58 -4.65 -1.68
CA PHE A 162 -13.88 -3.71 -2.56
C PHE A 162 -13.40 -4.32 -3.88
N LYS A 163 -13.32 -5.64 -3.99
CA LYS A 163 -12.80 -6.31 -5.19
C LYS A 163 -13.50 -5.90 -6.48
N ASP A 164 -14.82 -5.81 -6.41
CA ASP A 164 -15.67 -5.55 -7.58
C ASP A 164 -16.32 -4.16 -7.55
N THR A 165 -16.07 -3.36 -6.49
CA THR A 165 -16.67 -2.04 -6.41
C THR A 165 -15.84 -1.01 -7.18
N LYS A 166 -16.52 -0.25 -8.01
CA LYS A 166 -16.00 0.96 -8.65
C LYS A 166 -16.40 2.22 -7.88
N ASP A 167 -17.19 2.05 -6.83
CA ASP A 167 -17.70 3.16 -6.05
C ASP A 167 -16.58 3.71 -5.17
N THR A 168 -16.25 4.95 -5.41
CA THR A 168 -15.32 5.72 -4.58
C THR A 168 -16.01 6.42 -3.43
N LEU A 169 -17.35 6.34 -3.35
CA LEU A 169 -18.16 6.98 -2.34
C LEU A 169 -18.99 5.95 -1.56
N LEU A 170 -18.60 5.70 -0.31
CA LEU A 170 -19.38 4.87 0.61
C LEU A 170 -20.42 5.73 1.29
N LYS A 171 -21.70 5.33 1.19
CA LYS A 171 -22.83 5.99 1.82
C LYS A 171 -23.32 5.15 2.99
N ALA A 172 -23.10 5.64 4.20
CA ALA A 172 -23.61 5.02 5.42
C ALA A 172 -24.83 5.78 5.94
N PRO A 173 -26.01 5.16 6.06
CA PRO A 173 -27.19 5.84 6.59
C PRO A 173 -26.95 6.23 8.06
N LEU A 174 -27.28 7.47 8.38
CA LEU A 174 -27.13 7.98 9.74
C LEU A 174 -28.28 7.48 10.62
N ASN A 175 -28.00 7.22 11.89
CA ASN A 175 -29.01 6.89 12.88
C ASN A 175 -30.14 7.97 12.89
N PRO A 176 -31.42 7.59 12.79
CA PRO A 176 -32.54 8.53 12.64
C PRO A 176 -32.65 9.56 13.77
N VAL A 177 -32.32 9.19 15.01
CA VAL A 177 -32.36 10.10 16.16
C VAL A 177 -31.36 11.22 16.00
N LEU A 178 -30.11 10.86 15.69
CA LEU A 178 -29.03 11.83 15.45
C LEU A 178 -29.30 12.67 14.20
N ALA A 179 -29.80 12.04 13.13
CA ALA A 179 -30.20 12.74 11.91
C ALA A 179 -31.22 13.85 12.19
N SER A 180 -32.24 13.56 12.98
CA SER A 180 -33.26 14.52 13.38
C SER A 180 -32.70 15.64 14.27
N GLU A 181 -31.78 15.32 15.17
CA GLU A 181 -31.11 16.30 16.03
C GLU A 181 -30.27 17.29 15.21
N ILE A 182 -29.43 16.75 14.30
CA ILE A 182 -28.58 17.56 13.40
C ILE A 182 -29.46 18.45 12.53
N PHE A 183 -30.51 17.89 11.92
CA PHE A 183 -31.45 18.65 11.09
C PHE A 183 -32.12 19.78 11.85
N GLY A 184 -32.57 19.51 13.09
CA GLY A 184 -33.17 20.53 13.97
C GLY A 184 -32.18 21.66 14.33
N LYS A 185 -30.89 21.35 14.48
CA LYS A 185 -29.84 22.36 14.70
C LYS A 185 -29.52 23.16 13.44
N LEU A 186 -29.64 22.56 12.26
CA LEU A 186 -29.39 23.23 10.97
C LEU A 186 -30.50 24.22 10.60
N LYS A 187 -31.75 24.01 11.08
CA LYS A 187 -32.89 24.90 10.86
C LYS A 187 -32.84 26.19 11.69
N LYS A 188 -32.04 26.23 12.73
CA LYS A 188 -31.86 27.41 13.62
C LYS A 188 -30.77 28.31 13.06
#